data_f4fca68ff22e11dd3f6aff9fc8b0efe5
#
_entry.id   f4fca68ff22e11dd3f6aff9fc8b0efe5
#
_cell.length_a   1.000
_cell.length_b   1.000
_cell.length_c   1.000
_cell.angle_alpha   90.00
_cell.angle_beta   90.00
_cell.angle_gamma   90.00
#
_symmetry.space_group_name_H-M   'P 1'
#
loop_
_entity.id
_entity.type
_entity.pdbx_description
1 polymer ?
#
loop_
_entity_poly.entity_id
_entity_poly.type
_entity_poly.pdbx_seq_one_letter_code
_entity_poly.pdbx_strand_id
1 'polypeptide(L)'
;MIGFRKGIFLAIILTIAGCEKKQSTVQTQLERGKYLVTVGGCHDCHTPKIMGSGGVPAPDEKRLLSGHPEKERYPRWAPTDMQERNAMALTNSMLTAWSGPWGVSFAINLTPDKATGIGEWSEQHFTDAMRTGKHQGQPNGRDILPPMPWFNYKIMSDDDLKAMWAYLRSIPAIQNQVPLPQPPKK
;
A
#
# COMPACT_ATOMS: atom_id res chain seq x y z
N MET A 1 -23.75 53.16 -55.95
CA MET A 1 -23.59 53.21 -54.47
C MET A 1 -23.85 51.79 -53.95
N ILE A 2 -22.79 51.01 -53.64
CA ILE A 2 -22.87 49.64 -53.21
C ILE A 2 -22.59 49.60 -51.69
N GLY A 3 -23.63 49.25 -50.94
CA GLY A 3 -23.56 49.20 -49.47
C GLY A 3 -22.92 47.90 -49.01
N PHE A 4 -21.80 47.99 -48.30
CA PHE A 4 -21.11 46.88 -47.65
C PHE A 4 -21.79 46.52 -46.30
N ARG A 5 -22.46 45.38 -46.20
CA ARG A 5 -22.97 44.84 -44.95
C ARG A 5 -21.82 44.11 -44.23
N LYS A 6 -21.37 44.71 -43.10
CA LYS A 6 -20.43 44.08 -42.18
C LYS A 6 -21.15 42.96 -41.40
N GLY A 7 -20.90 41.71 -41.74
CA GLY A 7 -21.33 40.58 -40.92
C GLY A 7 -20.43 40.46 -39.69
N ILE A 8 -21.01 40.55 -38.50
CA ILE A 8 -20.32 40.25 -37.21
C ILE A 8 -20.35 38.76 -37.01
N PHE A 9 -19.18 38.09 -37.18
CA PHE A 9 -19.00 36.70 -36.76
C PHE A 9 -18.79 36.71 -35.24
N LEU A 10 -19.80 36.29 -34.49
CA LEU A 10 -19.69 36.01 -33.05
C LEU A 10 -19.04 34.64 -32.87
N ALA A 11 -17.75 34.62 -32.59
CA ALA A 11 -17.04 33.38 -32.28
C ALA A 11 -17.44 32.91 -30.87
N ILE A 12 -18.20 31.83 -30.81
CA ILE A 12 -18.52 31.15 -29.54
C ILE A 12 -17.25 30.38 -29.13
N ILE A 13 -16.49 30.93 -28.19
CA ILE A 13 -15.39 30.24 -27.51
C ILE A 13 -16.03 29.34 -26.46
N LEU A 14 -16.23 28.06 -26.81
CA LEU A 14 -16.66 27.05 -25.86
C LEU A 14 -15.48 26.78 -24.91
N THR A 15 -15.64 27.14 -23.64
CA THR A 15 -14.63 26.96 -22.60
C THR A 15 -14.45 25.50 -22.24
N ILE A 16 -13.32 24.90 -22.64
CA ILE A 16 -12.86 23.54 -22.26
C ILE A 16 -12.25 23.53 -20.84
N ALA A 17 -12.52 24.53 -20.01
CA ALA A 17 -11.89 24.74 -18.70
C ALA A 17 -12.26 23.70 -17.63
N GLY A 18 -13.34 22.90 -17.83
CA GLY A 18 -13.79 21.93 -16.84
C GLY A 18 -13.03 20.61 -16.81
N CYS A 19 -12.47 20.18 -17.94
CA CYS A 19 -11.77 18.88 -18.05
C CYS A 19 -10.33 18.94 -17.53
N GLU A 20 -9.62 20.02 -17.77
CA GLU A 20 -8.24 20.21 -17.32
C GLU A 20 -8.11 20.29 -15.80
N LYS A 21 -9.04 20.96 -15.14
CA LYS A 21 -9.03 21.13 -13.68
C LYS A 21 -9.27 19.79 -12.95
N LYS A 22 -10.12 18.92 -13.50
CA LYS A 22 -10.40 17.60 -12.93
C LYS A 22 -9.23 16.64 -13.11
N GLN A 23 -8.56 16.69 -14.25
CA GLN A 23 -7.39 15.86 -14.53
C GLN A 23 -6.18 16.27 -13.68
N SER A 24 -5.95 17.56 -13.47
CA SER A 24 -4.87 18.05 -12.61
C SER A 24 -5.07 17.66 -11.14
N THR A 25 -6.30 17.66 -10.63
CA THR A 25 -6.58 17.26 -9.24
C THR A 25 -6.39 15.75 -9.00
N VAL A 26 -6.79 14.90 -9.94
CA VAL A 26 -6.56 13.44 -9.86
C VAL A 26 -5.08 13.12 -9.92
N GLN A 27 -4.33 13.73 -10.84
CA GLN A 27 -2.89 13.52 -10.95
C GLN A 27 -2.19 13.96 -9.66
N THR A 28 -2.55 15.12 -9.10
CA THR A 28 -1.99 15.61 -7.84
C THR A 28 -2.31 14.65 -6.67
N GLN A 29 -3.50 14.06 -6.64
CA GLN A 29 -3.89 13.09 -5.63
C GLN A 29 -3.06 11.79 -5.73
N LEU A 30 -2.86 11.26 -6.95
CA LEU A 30 -2.03 10.07 -7.17
C LEU A 30 -0.56 10.30 -6.80
N GLU A 31 -0.01 11.46 -7.16
CA GLU A 31 1.35 11.86 -6.79
C GLU A 31 1.50 12.00 -5.28
N ARG A 32 0.53 12.61 -4.60
CA ARG A 32 0.49 12.69 -3.14
C ARG A 32 0.43 11.29 -2.52
N GLY A 33 -0.42 10.41 -3.03
CA GLY A 33 -0.54 9.03 -2.56
C GLY A 33 0.75 8.24 -2.75
N LYS A 34 1.38 8.34 -3.92
CA LYS A 34 2.70 7.74 -4.18
C LYS A 34 3.75 8.22 -3.18
N TYR A 35 3.82 9.52 -2.98
CA TYR A 35 4.74 10.11 -2.01
C TYR A 35 4.51 9.53 -0.61
N LEU A 36 3.27 9.50 -0.12
CA LEU A 36 2.91 9.01 1.21
C LEU A 36 3.20 7.52 1.38
N VAL A 37 2.89 6.68 0.38
CA VAL A 37 3.21 5.25 0.40
C VAL A 37 4.73 5.03 0.44
N THR A 38 5.49 5.89 -0.23
CA THR A 38 6.95 5.81 -0.26
C THR A 38 7.56 6.26 1.07
N VAL A 39 7.24 7.47 1.55
CA VAL A 39 7.83 7.99 2.80
C VAL A 39 7.28 7.29 4.04
N GLY A 40 6.09 6.73 3.96
CA GLY A 40 5.50 5.87 5.00
C GLY A 40 6.16 4.48 5.07
N GLY A 41 7.13 4.17 4.23
CA GLY A 41 7.87 2.91 4.29
C GLY A 41 7.05 1.67 3.90
N CYS A 42 5.93 1.81 3.17
CA CYS A 42 5.11 0.65 2.79
C CYS A 42 5.91 -0.37 1.98
N HIS A 43 6.84 0.11 1.13
CA HIS A 43 7.72 -0.73 0.34
C HIS A 43 8.72 -1.54 1.18
N ASP A 44 9.04 -1.11 2.40
CA ASP A 44 10.04 -1.78 3.25
C ASP A 44 9.61 -3.21 3.58
N CYS A 45 8.34 -3.41 3.87
CA CYS A 45 7.77 -4.72 4.18
C CYS A 45 6.91 -5.30 3.05
N HIS A 46 6.16 -4.46 2.31
CA HIS A 46 5.19 -4.94 1.33
C HIS A 46 5.77 -5.17 -0.08
N THR A 47 7.03 -4.82 -0.33
CA THR A 47 7.73 -5.15 -1.57
C THR A 47 8.78 -6.22 -1.32
N PRO A 48 8.71 -7.39 -1.97
CA PRO A 48 9.79 -8.39 -1.90
C PRO A 48 11.13 -7.80 -2.31
N LYS A 49 12.20 -8.34 -1.78
CA LYS A 49 13.56 -7.92 -2.12
C LYS A 49 14.25 -8.95 -2.99
N ILE A 50 15.12 -8.48 -3.86
CA ILE A 50 16.10 -9.28 -4.58
C ILE A 50 17.50 -8.90 -4.10
N MET A 51 18.45 -9.78 -4.30
CA MET A 51 19.84 -9.47 -4.00
C MET A 51 20.35 -8.49 -5.07
N GLY A 52 20.63 -7.27 -4.64
CA GLY A 52 21.22 -6.24 -5.49
C GLY A 52 22.74 -6.37 -5.60
N SER A 53 23.37 -5.44 -6.31
CA SER A 53 24.84 -5.36 -6.43
C SER A 53 25.47 -5.18 -5.05
N GLY A 54 26.58 -5.86 -4.82
CA GLY A 54 27.30 -5.81 -3.53
C GLY A 54 26.60 -6.58 -2.39
N GLY A 55 25.60 -7.43 -2.69
CA GLY A 55 24.91 -8.22 -1.67
C GLY A 55 23.91 -7.44 -0.82
N VAL A 56 23.53 -6.24 -1.22
CA VAL A 56 22.55 -5.41 -0.52
C VAL A 56 21.15 -5.73 -1.06
N PRO A 57 20.17 -6.02 -0.20
CA PRO A 57 18.78 -6.23 -0.63
C PRO A 57 18.21 -4.96 -1.31
N ALA A 58 17.60 -5.14 -2.49
CA ALA A 58 16.95 -4.08 -3.25
C ALA A 58 15.49 -4.44 -3.53
N PRO A 59 14.57 -3.48 -3.65
CA PRO A 59 13.19 -3.75 -4.04
C PRO A 59 13.10 -4.53 -5.37
N ASP A 60 12.24 -5.52 -5.43
CA ASP A 60 11.89 -6.17 -6.69
C ASP A 60 10.86 -5.30 -7.43
N GLU A 61 11.34 -4.57 -8.44
CA GLU A 61 10.53 -3.64 -9.23
C GLU A 61 9.36 -4.33 -9.97
N LYS A 62 9.44 -5.65 -10.18
CA LYS A 62 8.37 -6.43 -10.81
C LYS A 62 7.28 -6.85 -9.84
N ARG A 63 7.54 -6.74 -8.53
CA ARG A 63 6.64 -7.18 -7.47
C ARG A 63 6.41 -6.10 -6.41
N LEU A 64 6.38 -4.84 -6.82
CA LEU A 64 6.14 -3.71 -5.92
C LEU A 64 4.81 -3.91 -5.17
N LEU A 65 4.86 -3.79 -3.84
CA LEU A 65 3.72 -3.85 -2.93
C LEU A 65 2.91 -5.16 -2.99
N SER A 66 3.47 -6.23 -3.58
CA SER A 66 2.78 -7.53 -3.71
C SER A 66 2.79 -8.38 -2.42
N GLY A 67 3.45 -7.92 -1.35
CA GLY A 67 3.50 -8.63 -0.08
C GLY A 67 4.50 -9.79 -0.04
N HIS A 68 4.35 -10.65 0.97
CA HIS A 68 5.21 -11.82 1.13
C HIS A 68 4.94 -12.84 0.01
N PRO A 69 5.97 -13.30 -0.72
CA PRO A 69 5.77 -14.30 -1.77
C PRO A 69 5.25 -15.63 -1.21
N GLU A 70 4.24 -16.19 -1.84
CA GLU A 70 3.49 -17.37 -1.37
C GLU A 70 4.37 -18.54 -0.90
N LYS A 71 5.46 -18.80 -1.62
CA LYS A 71 6.34 -19.98 -1.39
C LYS A 71 7.65 -19.62 -0.70
N GLU A 72 7.80 -18.38 -0.27
CA GLU A 72 9.03 -17.93 0.35
C GLU A 72 9.13 -18.42 1.80
N ARG A 73 10.35 -18.70 2.24
CA ARG A 73 10.63 -19.11 3.61
C ARG A 73 10.53 -17.95 4.58
N TYR A 74 10.19 -18.26 5.82
CA TYR A 74 10.13 -17.30 6.91
C TYR A 74 10.75 -17.89 8.19
N PRO A 75 11.35 -17.05 9.04
CA PRO A 75 11.95 -17.50 10.29
C PRO A 75 10.86 -17.89 11.29
N ARG A 76 11.25 -18.71 12.26
CA ARG A 76 10.41 -19.04 13.42
C ARG A 76 11.14 -18.59 14.67
N TRP A 77 10.54 -17.65 15.36
CA TRP A 77 11.01 -17.16 16.64
C TRP A 77 10.69 -18.16 17.75
N ALA A 78 11.60 -18.28 18.73
CA ALA A 78 11.42 -19.04 19.96
C ALA A 78 11.77 -18.15 21.18
N PRO A 79 11.25 -18.44 22.38
CA PRO A 79 11.59 -17.70 23.61
C PRO A 79 13.11 -17.61 23.87
N THR A 80 13.87 -18.62 23.46
CA THR A 80 15.34 -18.64 23.55
C THR A 80 16.00 -17.54 22.70
N ASP A 81 15.37 -17.07 21.61
CA ASP A 81 15.92 -15.98 20.80
C ASP A 81 15.99 -14.67 21.61
N MET A 82 15.00 -14.42 22.50
CA MET A 82 15.06 -13.28 23.40
C MET A 82 16.20 -13.42 24.40
N GLN A 83 16.38 -14.61 24.97
CA GLN A 83 17.36 -14.86 26.03
C GLN A 83 18.78 -14.89 25.51
N GLU A 84 19.01 -15.61 24.40
CA GLU A 84 20.34 -15.88 23.87
C GLU A 84 20.81 -14.82 22.87
N ARG A 85 19.90 -14.18 22.14
CA ARG A 85 20.23 -13.26 21.04
C ARG A 85 19.73 -11.85 21.27
N ASN A 86 19.02 -11.61 22.36
CA ASN A 86 18.30 -10.34 22.63
C ASN A 86 17.41 -9.91 21.44
N ALA A 87 16.78 -10.90 20.78
CA ALA A 87 15.98 -10.70 19.59
C ALA A 87 14.49 -10.82 19.90
N MET A 88 13.78 -9.70 19.93
CA MET A 88 12.34 -9.69 20.11
C MET A 88 11.58 -10.22 18.90
N ALA A 89 12.18 -10.14 17.71
CA ALA A 89 11.60 -10.64 16.47
C ALA A 89 12.68 -11.07 15.49
N LEU A 90 12.32 -11.99 14.61
CA LEU A 90 13.12 -12.43 13.47
C LEU A 90 12.38 -12.09 12.18
N THR A 91 13.13 -11.79 11.13
CA THR A 91 12.58 -11.54 9.79
C THR A 91 13.31 -12.35 8.72
N ASN A 92 12.66 -12.58 7.57
CA ASN A 92 13.34 -13.11 6.40
C ASN A 92 14.19 -12.03 5.69
N SER A 93 15.04 -12.45 4.76
CA SER A 93 15.90 -11.54 4.00
C SER A 93 15.15 -10.51 3.14
N MET A 94 13.87 -10.77 2.87
CA MET A 94 13.01 -9.86 2.10
C MET A 94 12.27 -8.85 2.97
N LEU A 95 12.34 -8.94 4.30
CA LEU A 95 11.59 -8.14 5.26
C LEU A 95 10.06 -8.25 5.10
N THR A 96 9.58 -9.33 4.51
CA THR A 96 8.15 -9.53 4.21
C THR A 96 7.44 -10.49 5.15
N ALA A 97 8.19 -11.21 5.98
CA ALA A 97 7.67 -12.11 7.03
C ALA A 97 8.40 -11.86 8.34
N TRP A 98 7.67 -11.83 9.43
CA TRP A 98 8.17 -11.54 10.77
C TRP A 98 7.62 -12.52 11.77
N SER A 99 8.47 -13.00 12.68
CA SER A 99 8.04 -13.87 13.76
C SER A 99 8.53 -13.36 15.12
N GLY A 100 7.71 -13.52 16.12
CA GLY A 100 7.97 -13.04 17.47
C GLY A 100 6.98 -13.65 18.47
N PRO A 101 6.84 -13.07 19.67
CA PRO A 101 5.88 -13.54 20.68
C PRO A 101 4.43 -13.61 20.19
N TRP A 102 4.07 -12.84 19.17
CA TRP A 102 2.74 -12.84 18.53
C TRP A 102 2.50 -13.98 17.54
N GLY A 103 3.52 -14.82 17.26
CA GLY A 103 3.51 -15.82 16.20
C GLY A 103 4.20 -15.33 14.93
N VAL A 104 3.61 -15.58 13.76
CA VAL A 104 4.15 -15.17 12.46
C VAL A 104 3.17 -14.25 11.76
N SER A 105 3.66 -13.09 11.32
CA SER A 105 2.94 -12.13 10.49
C SER A 105 3.59 -12.04 9.11
N PHE A 106 2.77 -11.79 8.11
CA PHE A 106 3.19 -11.62 6.72
C PHE A 106 2.68 -10.29 6.18
N ALA A 107 3.54 -9.59 5.44
CA ALA A 107 3.13 -8.39 4.72
C ALA A 107 2.11 -8.77 3.65
N ILE A 108 0.92 -8.21 3.70
CA ILE A 108 -0.16 -8.50 2.76
C ILE A 108 0.11 -7.92 1.38
N ASN A 109 -0.55 -8.45 0.37
CA ASN A 109 -0.55 -7.91 -0.98
C ASN A 109 -1.39 -6.62 -1.02
N LEU A 110 -0.73 -5.48 -1.21
CA LEU A 110 -1.35 -4.15 -1.31
C LEU A 110 -1.70 -3.75 -2.75
N THR A 111 -1.47 -4.62 -3.73
CA THR A 111 -1.88 -4.36 -5.11
C THR A 111 -3.38 -4.54 -5.28
N PRO A 112 -4.01 -3.92 -6.31
CA PRO A 112 -5.44 -4.03 -6.55
C PRO A 112 -5.87 -5.36 -7.20
N ASP A 113 -5.11 -6.45 -6.94
CA ASP A 113 -5.54 -7.79 -7.33
C ASP A 113 -6.78 -8.19 -6.52
N LYS A 114 -7.83 -8.64 -7.22
CA LYS A 114 -9.12 -8.95 -6.60
C LYS A 114 -9.09 -10.20 -5.74
N ALA A 115 -8.34 -11.21 -6.16
CA ALA A 115 -8.33 -12.50 -5.50
C ALA A 115 -7.36 -12.55 -4.30
N THR A 116 -6.22 -11.86 -4.41
CA THR A 116 -5.12 -12.03 -3.46
C THR A 116 -4.62 -10.73 -2.81
N GLY A 117 -5.11 -9.59 -3.29
CA GLY A 117 -4.73 -8.26 -2.82
C GLY A 117 -5.89 -7.48 -2.20
N ILE A 118 -5.80 -6.15 -2.31
CA ILE A 118 -6.84 -5.24 -1.79
C ILE A 118 -7.91 -4.90 -2.84
N GLY A 119 -8.01 -5.67 -3.96
CA GLY A 119 -8.89 -5.36 -5.08
C GLY A 119 -10.37 -5.30 -4.73
N GLU A 120 -10.83 -6.10 -3.77
CA GLU A 120 -12.22 -6.11 -3.27
C GLU A 120 -12.44 -5.20 -2.04
N TRP A 121 -11.39 -4.51 -1.56
CA TRP A 121 -11.56 -3.55 -0.48
C TRP A 121 -12.18 -2.26 -0.99
N SER A 122 -12.93 -1.59 -0.13
CA SER A 122 -13.35 -0.20 -0.32
C SER A 122 -12.32 0.77 0.28
N GLU A 123 -12.41 2.06 -0.08
CA GLU A 123 -11.66 3.13 0.57
C GLU A 123 -11.89 3.12 2.09
N GLN A 124 -13.13 2.87 2.51
CA GLN A 124 -13.48 2.79 3.93
C GLN A 124 -12.80 1.63 4.64
N HIS A 125 -12.73 0.43 4.02
CA HIS A 125 -11.99 -0.71 4.59
C HIS A 125 -10.51 -0.38 4.81
N PHE A 126 -9.88 0.33 3.87
CA PHE A 126 -8.49 0.76 4.01
C PHE A 126 -8.33 1.80 5.12
N THR A 127 -9.16 2.82 5.12
CA THR A 127 -9.13 3.91 6.11
C THR A 127 -9.36 3.36 7.53
N ASP A 128 -10.38 2.52 7.71
CA ASP A 128 -10.69 1.92 9.01
C ASP A 128 -9.58 0.98 9.49
N ALA A 129 -8.94 0.24 8.58
CA ALA A 129 -7.78 -0.58 8.94
C ALA A 129 -6.64 0.28 9.49
N MET A 130 -6.35 1.44 8.88
CA MET A 130 -5.33 2.37 9.37
C MET A 130 -5.75 3.08 10.66
N ARG A 131 -7.04 3.34 10.88
CA ARG A 131 -7.56 4.00 12.10
C ARG A 131 -7.63 3.06 13.30
N THR A 132 -8.04 1.81 13.08
CA THR A 132 -8.40 0.88 14.16
C THR A 132 -7.36 -0.22 14.41
N GLY A 133 -6.45 -0.47 13.46
CA GLY A 133 -5.52 -1.59 13.53
C GLY A 133 -6.20 -2.95 13.33
N LYS A 134 -7.41 -2.98 12.78
CA LYS A 134 -8.14 -4.21 12.47
C LYS A 134 -8.05 -4.53 10.98
N HIS A 135 -7.91 -5.79 10.65
CA HIS A 135 -7.89 -6.25 9.26
C HIS A 135 -9.18 -5.85 8.55
N GLN A 136 -9.09 -5.16 7.42
CA GLN A 136 -10.20 -4.54 6.69
C GLN A 136 -11.02 -3.54 7.53
N GLY A 137 -10.49 -3.02 8.62
CA GLY A 137 -11.22 -2.11 9.51
C GLY A 137 -12.44 -2.73 10.20
N GLN A 138 -12.63 -4.05 10.10
CA GLN A 138 -13.82 -4.70 10.66
C GLN A 138 -13.72 -4.80 12.20
N PRO A 139 -14.74 -4.37 12.96
CA PRO A 139 -14.70 -4.37 14.43
C PRO A 139 -14.34 -5.73 15.05
N ASN A 140 -14.85 -6.82 14.45
CA ASN A 140 -14.56 -8.20 14.87
C ASN A 140 -13.42 -8.85 14.06
N GLY A 141 -12.72 -8.06 13.23
CA GLY A 141 -11.57 -8.51 12.47
C GLY A 141 -10.38 -8.80 13.38
N ARG A 142 -9.47 -9.67 12.91
CA ARG A 142 -8.20 -9.87 13.60
C ARG A 142 -7.39 -8.58 13.69
N ASP A 143 -6.54 -8.48 14.69
CA ASP A 143 -5.60 -7.37 14.79
C ASP A 143 -4.57 -7.39 13.65
N ILE A 144 -4.13 -6.21 13.24
CA ILE A 144 -2.94 -6.05 12.40
C ILE A 144 -1.73 -6.32 13.31
N LEU A 145 -0.98 -7.36 12.98
CA LEU A 145 0.11 -7.85 13.81
C LEU A 145 1.39 -7.03 13.62
N PRO A 146 2.28 -7.03 14.63
CA PRO A 146 3.62 -6.47 14.47
C PRO A 146 4.37 -7.10 13.28
N PRO A 147 5.28 -6.36 12.64
CA PRO A 147 5.74 -5.02 12.99
C PRO A 147 4.96 -3.87 12.33
N MET A 148 3.82 -4.13 11.65
CA MET A 148 3.08 -3.10 10.93
C MET A 148 2.74 -1.91 11.88
N PRO A 149 3.30 -0.70 11.65
CA PRO A 149 3.14 0.42 12.56
C PRO A 149 1.85 1.21 12.27
N TRP A 150 0.70 0.53 12.19
CA TRP A 150 -0.58 1.14 11.85
C TRP A 150 -0.93 2.32 12.77
N PHE A 151 -0.49 2.28 14.03
CA PHE A 151 -0.70 3.35 15.00
C PHE A 151 -0.03 4.68 14.62
N ASN A 152 0.99 4.66 13.75
CA ASN A 152 1.58 5.87 13.18
C ASN A 152 0.71 6.45 12.08
N TYR A 153 -0.01 5.62 11.34
CA TYR A 153 -0.87 6.07 10.24
C TYR A 153 -2.25 6.53 10.70
N LYS A 154 -2.70 6.11 11.88
CA LYS A 154 -4.02 6.49 12.40
C LYS A 154 -4.22 7.99 12.60
N ILE A 155 -3.14 8.77 12.68
CA ILE A 155 -3.17 10.23 12.84
C ILE A 155 -3.13 10.99 11.52
N MET A 156 -2.98 10.31 10.38
CA MET A 156 -2.98 10.95 9.05
C MET A 156 -4.34 11.60 8.78
N SER A 157 -4.35 12.66 7.96
CA SER A 157 -5.59 13.25 7.51
C SER A 157 -6.40 12.28 6.64
N ASP A 158 -7.72 12.48 6.53
CA ASP A 158 -8.55 11.67 5.66
C ASP A 158 -8.16 11.86 4.19
N ASP A 159 -7.76 13.07 3.80
CA ASP A 159 -7.28 13.36 2.45
C ASP A 159 -5.99 12.60 2.13
N ASP A 160 -5.07 12.46 3.09
CA ASP A 160 -3.84 11.68 2.91
C ASP A 160 -4.13 10.18 2.79
N LEU A 161 -4.98 9.62 3.63
CA LEU A 161 -5.40 8.21 3.53
C LEU A 161 -6.12 7.94 2.21
N LYS A 162 -6.98 8.86 1.78
CA LYS A 162 -7.65 8.80 0.48
C LYS A 162 -6.67 8.88 -0.69
N ALA A 163 -5.64 9.72 -0.59
CA ALA A 163 -4.59 9.79 -1.61
C ALA A 163 -3.78 8.49 -1.68
N MET A 164 -3.40 7.90 -0.53
CA MET A 164 -2.74 6.60 -0.48
C MET A 164 -3.59 5.51 -1.11
N TRP A 165 -4.87 5.45 -0.76
CA TRP A 165 -5.83 4.52 -1.35
C TRP A 165 -5.91 4.67 -2.86
N ALA A 166 -6.09 5.89 -3.36
CA ALA A 166 -6.14 6.17 -4.79
C ALA A 166 -4.89 5.67 -5.52
N TYR A 167 -3.70 5.90 -4.96
CA TYR A 167 -2.46 5.40 -5.53
C TYR A 167 -2.41 3.86 -5.53
N LEU A 168 -2.71 3.20 -4.41
CA LEU A 168 -2.70 1.74 -4.31
C LEU A 168 -3.68 1.08 -5.29
N ARG A 169 -4.78 1.77 -5.62
CA ARG A 169 -5.75 1.33 -6.64
C ARG A 169 -5.29 1.57 -8.08
N SER A 170 -4.29 2.43 -8.29
CA SER A 170 -3.79 2.81 -9.62
C SER A 170 -2.60 1.98 -10.09
N ILE A 171 -1.93 1.25 -9.20
CA ILE A 171 -0.77 0.42 -9.55
C ILE A 171 -1.19 -0.90 -10.21
N PRO A 172 -0.28 -1.59 -10.94
CA PRO A 172 -0.58 -2.89 -11.52
C PRO A 172 -1.00 -3.93 -10.48
N ALA A 173 -2.06 -4.69 -10.78
CA ALA A 173 -2.46 -5.83 -9.97
C ALA A 173 -1.45 -6.97 -10.12
N ILE A 174 -1.04 -7.55 -9.00
CA ILE A 174 -0.10 -8.68 -8.95
C ILE A 174 -0.76 -9.80 -8.15
N GLN A 175 -0.99 -10.94 -8.81
CA GLN A 175 -1.51 -12.11 -8.13
C GLN A 175 -0.41 -12.73 -7.25
N ASN A 176 -0.62 -12.71 -5.93
CA ASN A 176 0.27 -13.32 -4.95
C ASN A 176 -0.53 -13.67 -3.68
N GLN A 177 -0.75 -14.96 -3.44
CA GLN A 177 -1.49 -15.46 -2.28
C GLN A 177 -0.57 -15.46 -1.05
N VAL A 178 -0.65 -14.42 -0.27
CA VAL A 178 0.11 -14.30 0.99
C VAL A 178 -0.44 -15.30 2.02
N PRO A 179 0.42 -16.07 2.72
CA PRO A 179 -0.01 -16.97 3.78
C PRO A 179 -0.77 -16.26 4.91
N LEU A 180 -1.69 -16.96 5.55
CA LEU A 180 -2.36 -16.44 6.73
C LEU A 180 -1.37 -16.35 7.92
N PRO A 181 -1.53 -15.34 8.80
CA PRO A 181 -0.76 -15.26 10.03
C PRO A 181 -0.87 -16.53 10.86
N GLN A 182 0.21 -16.90 11.53
CA GLN A 182 0.26 -18.10 12.35
C GLN A 182 0.32 -17.70 13.83
N PRO A 183 -0.46 -18.35 14.70
CA PRO A 183 -0.40 -18.10 16.14
C PRO A 183 0.96 -18.52 16.71
N PRO A 184 1.32 -18.02 17.91
CA PRO A 184 2.49 -18.48 18.64
C PRO A 184 2.41 -20.02 18.84
N LYS A 185 3.55 -20.68 18.73
CA LYS A 185 3.63 -22.07 19.18
C LYS A 185 3.54 -22.11 20.70
N LYS A 186 2.66 -22.98 21.19
CA LYS A 186 2.57 -23.28 22.62
C LYS A 186 3.81 -24.05 23.06
#